data_d5ea958d247843a736eccadb535f1d63
#
_entry.id   d5ea958d247843a736eccadb535f1d63
#
_cell.length_a   1.000
_cell.length_b   1.000
_cell.length_c   1.000
_cell.angle_alpha   90.00
_cell.angle_beta   90.00
_cell.angle_gamma   90.00
#
_symmetry.space_group_name_H-M   'P 1'
#
loop_
_entity.id
_entity.type
_entity.pdbx_description
1 polymer ?
#
loop_
_entity_poly.entity_id
_entity_poly.type
_entity_poly.pdbx_seq_one_letter_code
_entity_poly.pdbx_strand_id
1 'polypeptide(L)'
;MKLNGTHKFKANSTRVFNAILDPAILQKSIPGCESVTLLDARRLQVNVNVPLPGVKGLTAVVVDLLQRQDPNLIVLGVKRQGRGGSVDATANINIADEAGGALLTYDANAELSGAIAVAGTVGKPFVTGALNSIFENLDKALS
;
A
#
# COMPACT_ATOMS: atom_id res chain seq x y z
N MET A 1 7.25 13.01 3.75
CA MET A 1 7.85 11.82 4.37
C MET A 1 8.29 10.86 3.28
N LYS A 2 9.51 10.43 3.32
CA LYS A 2 10.04 9.45 2.37
C LYS A 2 10.14 8.08 3.00
N LEU A 3 9.68 7.06 2.26
CA LEU A 3 9.68 5.67 2.70
C LEU A 3 10.34 4.83 1.61
N ASN A 4 11.17 3.87 2.00
CA ASN A 4 11.72 2.89 1.07
C ASN A 4 11.97 1.58 1.80
N GLY A 5 12.05 0.52 1.04
CA GLY A 5 12.32 -0.79 1.60
C GLY A 5 12.26 -1.89 0.55
N THR A 6 12.50 -3.09 1.02
CA THR A 6 12.46 -4.30 0.20
C THR A 6 11.69 -5.39 0.92
N HIS A 7 11.11 -6.30 0.13
CA HIS A 7 10.51 -7.52 0.67
C HIS A 7 10.71 -8.67 -0.30
N LYS A 8 11.10 -9.81 0.23
CA LYS A 8 11.31 -11.02 -0.57
C LYS A 8 10.06 -11.91 -0.50
N PHE A 9 9.56 -12.30 -1.67
CA PHE A 9 8.40 -13.19 -1.82
C PHE A 9 8.84 -14.57 -2.26
N LYS A 10 8.08 -15.59 -1.85
CA LYS A 10 8.26 -16.96 -2.33
C LYS A 10 7.66 -17.17 -3.72
N ALA A 11 6.66 -16.37 -4.10
CA ALA A 11 6.04 -16.42 -5.41
C ALA A 11 6.88 -15.64 -6.44
N ASN A 12 6.68 -15.95 -7.73
CA ASN A 12 7.37 -15.25 -8.81
C ASN A 12 6.81 -13.83 -9.01
N SER A 13 7.52 -13.01 -9.81
CA SER A 13 7.17 -11.62 -10.04
C SER A 13 5.76 -11.45 -10.61
N THR A 14 5.34 -12.29 -11.54
CA THR A 14 4.01 -12.22 -12.16
C THR A 14 2.91 -12.40 -11.12
N ARG A 15 3.06 -13.37 -10.23
CA ARG A 15 2.07 -13.62 -9.18
C ARG A 15 2.02 -12.48 -8.16
N VAL A 16 3.19 -11.95 -7.76
CA VAL A 16 3.27 -10.81 -6.84
C VAL A 16 2.63 -9.58 -7.48
N PHE A 17 2.97 -9.29 -8.72
CA PHE A 17 2.43 -8.16 -9.47
C PHE A 17 0.90 -8.22 -9.54
N ASN A 18 0.34 -9.35 -9.93
CA ASN A 18 -1.11 -9.52 -10.05
C ASN A 18 -1.81 -9.44 -8.69
N ALA A 19 -1.17 -9.93 -7.63
CA ALA A 19 -1.73 -9.87 -6.27
C ALA A 19 -1.86 -8.44 -5.77
N ILE A 20 -0.89 -7.58 -6.04
CA ILE A 20 -0.93 -6.16 -5.64
C ILE A 20 -2.10 -5.43 -6.31
N LEU A 21 -2.51 -5.88 -7.49
CA LEU A 21 -3.61 -5.28 -8.24
C LEU A 21 -4.95 -6.00 -8.05
N ASP A 22 -4.98 -7.04 -7.21
CA ASP A 22 -6.20 -7.83 -6.97
C ASP A 22 -6.91 -7.33 -5.71
N PRO A 23 -8.15 -6.77 -5.84
CA PRO A 23 -8.88 -6.24 -4.69
C PRO A 23 -9.15 -7.27 -3.61
N ALA A 24 -9.44 -8.52 -3.97
CA ALA A 24 -9.74 -9.57 -3.00
C ALA A 24 -8.50 -9.93 -2.17
N ILE A 25 -7.34 -9.99 -2.80
CA ILE A 25 -6.08 -10.27 -2.11
C ILE A 25 -5.66 -9.08 -1.25
N LEU A 26 -5.82 -7.85 -1.75
CA LEU A 26 -5.52 -6.64 -0.99
C LEU A 26 -6.37 -6.54 0.27
N GLN A 27 -7.65 -6.87 0.19
CA GLN A 27 -8.55 -6.84 1.35
C GLN A 27 -8.07 -7.76 2.46
N LYS A 28 -7.54 -8.93 2.12
CA LYS A 28 -6.98 -9.88 3.08
C LYS A 28 -5.63 -9.45 3.63
N SER A 29 -4.90 -8.65 2.86
CA SER A 29 -3.50 -8.34 3.16
C SER A 29 -3.33 -7.06 3.96
N ILE A 30 -4.23 -6.09 3.80
CA ILE A 30 -4.14 -4.80 4.48
C ILE A 30 -4.76 -4.93 5.88
N PRO A 31 -3.97 -4.72 6.96
CA PRO A 31 -4.51 -4.80 8.32
C PRO A 31 -5.60 -3.76 8.54
N GLY A 32 -6.72 -4.19 9.13
CA GLY A 32 -7.85 -3.31 9.40
C GLY A 32 -8.71 -2.97 8.19
N CYS A 33 -8.43 -3.57 7.04
CA CYS A 33 -9.20 -3.32 5.82
C CYS A 33 -10.55 -4.04 5.89
N GLU A 34 -11.62 -3.28 5.73
CA GLU A 34 -12.98 -3.82 5.70
C GLU A 34 -13.42 -4.14 4.28
N SER A 35 -13.04 -3.30 3.31
CA SER A 35 -13.40 -3.53 1.91
C SER A 35 -12.42 -2.86 0.95
N VAL A 36 -12.31 -3.43 -0.24
CA VAL A 36 -11.61 -2.84 -1.37
C VAL A 36 -12.57 -2.88 -2.56
N THR A 37 -12.87 -1.71 -3.11
CA THR A 37 -13.84 -1.57 -4.20
C THR A 37 -13.17 -0.96 -5.42
N LEU A 38 -13.36 -1.55 -6.59
CA LEU A 38 -12.95 -0.95 -7.85
C LEU A 38 -13.86 0.23 -8.17
N LEU A 39 -13.28 1.42 -8.30
CA LEU A 39 -14.00 2.60 -8.76
C LEU A 39 -14.03 2.66 -10.30
N ASP A 40 -12.93 2.28 -10.91
CA ASP A 40 -12.78 2.12 -12.36
C ASP A 40 -11.56 1.23 -12.63
N ALA A 41 -11.14 1.14 -13.91
CA ALA A 41 -10.02 0.27 -14.31
C ALA A 41 -8.68 0.63 -13.65
N ARG A 42 -8.54 1.85 -13.10
CA ARG A 42 -7.29 2.36 -12.56
C ARG A 42 -7.38 2.85 -11.12
N ARG A 43 -8.57 2.82 -10.50
CA ARG A 43 -8.75 3.34 -9.16
C ARG A 43 -9.45 2.34 -8.26
N LEU A 44 -8.91 2.22 -7.06
CA LEU A 44 -9.49 1.44 -5.97
C LEU A 44 -9.84 2.36 -4.83
N GLN A 45 -10.92 2.04 -4.11
CA GLN A 45 -11.21 2.63 -2.82
C GLN A 45 -11.01 1.58 -1.75
N VAL A 46 -10.12 1.87 -0.80
CA VAL A 46 -9.83 1.02 0.34
C VAL A 46 -10.50 1.63 1.57
N ASN A 47 -11.40 0.90 2.20
CA ASN A 47 -11.99 1.30 3.47
C ASN A 47 -11.26 0.58 4.58
N VAL A 48 -10.53 1.33 5.38
CA VAL A 48 -9.61 0.78 6.36
C VAL A 48 -9.73 1.49 7.69
N ASN A 49 -9.63 0.73 8.77
CA ASN A 49 -9.58 1.25 10.13
C ASN A 49 -8.11 1.36 10.55
N VAL A 50 -7.60 2.59 10.65
CA VAL A 50 -6.22 2.87 11.01
C VAL A 50 -6.17 3.61 12.34
N PRO A 51 -5.34 3.17 13.30
CA PRO A 51 -5.21 3.86 14.60
C PRO A 51 -4.29 5.07 14.48
N LEU A 52 -4.75 6.10 13.75
CA LEU A 52 -4.02 7.35 13.60
C LEU A 52 -4.68 8.46 14.43
N PRO A 53 -3.90 9.39 15.02
CA PRO A 53 -4.44 10.55 15.71
C PRO A 53 -5.37 11.35 14.78
N GLY A 54 -6.56 11.72 15.30
CA GLY A 54 -7.53 12.50 14.53
C GLY A 54 -8.34 11.70 13.53
N VAL A 55 -8.05 10.42 13.34
CA VAL A 55 -8.81 9.53 12.46
C VAL A 55 -9.51 8.48 13.33
N LYS A 56 -10.84 8.48 13.32
CA LYS A 56 -11.64 7.52 14.07
C LYS A 56 -12.48 6.67 13.14
N GLY A 57 -12.50 5.36 13.39
CA GLY A 57 -13.29 4.42 12.61
C GLY A 57 -12.72 4.22 11.22
N LEU A 58 -13.59 3.87 10.29
CA LEU A 58 -13.19 3.61 8.90
C LEU A 58 -12.86 4.90 8.17
N THR A 59 -11.79 4.88 7.41
CA THR A 59 -11.45 5.94 6.48
C THR A 59 -11.34 5.38 5.07
N ALA A 60 -11.74 6.18 4.09
CA ALA A 60 -11.62 5.83 2.69
C ALA A 60 -10.29 6.35 2.14
N VAL A 61 -9.54 5.48 1.51
CA VAL A 61 -8.28 5.80 0.84
C VAL A 61 -8.45 5.43 -0.63
N VAL A 62 -8.16 6.38 -1.52
CA VAL A 62 -8.22 6.13 -2.96
C VAL A 62 -6.82 5.82 -3.45
N VAL A 63 -6.68 4.71 -4.15
CA VAL A 63 -5.43 4.27 -4.75
C VAL A 63 -5.58 4.34 -6.27
N ASP A 64 -4.75 5.17 -6.90
CA ASP A 64 -4.70 5.35 -8.35
C ASP A 64 -3.53 4.55 -8.93
N LEU A 65 -3.81 3.77 -9.97
CA LEU A 65 -2.76 3.12 -10.75
C LEU A 65 -2.25 4.12 -11.79
N LEU A 66 -1.12 4.75 -11.49
CA LEU A 66 -0.54 5.81 -12.33
C LEU A 66 0.26 5.25 -13.49
N GLN A 67 0.94 4.12 -13.28
CA GLN A 67 1.73 3.47 -14.30
C GLN A 67 1.86 1.98 -14.00
N ARG A 68 1.85 1.16 -15.03
CA ARG A 68 2.15 -0.27 -14.88
C ARG A 68 2.98 -0.77 -16.06
N GLN A 69 3.96 -1.61 -15.76
CA GLN A 69 4.72 -2.37 -16.74
C GLN A 69 4.82 -3.81 -16.23
N ASP A 70 3.96 -4.67 -16.73
CA ASP A 70 3.88 -6.05 -16.27
C ASP A 70 5.15 -6.83 -16.63
N PRO A 71 5.70 -7.62 -15.74
CA PRO A 71 5.35 -7.81 -14.33
C PRO A 71 6.30 -7.08 -13.35
N ASN A 72 6.93 -5.99 -13.75
CA ASN A 72 8.08 -5.42 -13.05
C ASN A 72 7.82 -4.09 -12.35
N LEU A 73 6.91 -3.25 -12.87
CA LEU A 73 6.73 -1.90 -12.34
C LEU A 73 5.26 -1.58 -12.09
N ILE A 74 4.99 -1.06 -10.90
CA ILE A 74 3.71 -0.45 -10.53
C ILE A 74 4.01 0.90 -9.91
N VAL A 75 3.33 1.95 -10.38
CA VAL A 75 3.37 3.28 -9.73
C VAL A 75 1.96 3.59 -9.24
N LEU A 76 1.84 3.82 -7.95
CA LEU A 76 0.56 4.09 -7.28
C LEU A 76 0.53 5.51 -6.72
N GLY A 77 -0.63 6.16 -6.86
CA GLY A 77 -0.97 7.34 -6.09
C GLY A 77 -1.92 6.95 -4.97
N VAL A 78 -1.71 7.47 -3.78
CA VAL A 78 -2.54 7.18 -2.60
C VAL A 78 -3.04 8.49 -2.04
N LYS A 79 -4.37 8.64 -1.93
CA LYS A 79 -4.99 9.89 -1.47
C LYS A 79 -6.03 9.61 -0.40
N ARG A 80 -5.99 10.41 0.65
CA ARG A 80 -6.99 10.40 1.71
C ARG A 80 -7.27 11.85 2.11
N GLN A 81 -8.55 12.22 2.16
CA GLN A 81 -8.99 13.52 2.66
C GLN A 81 -10.14 13.31 3.65
N GLY A 82 -10.19 14.16 4.66
CA GLY A 82 -11.25 14.11 5.65
C GLY A 82 -10.80 14.62 7.01
N ARG A 83 -11.56 14.28 8.03
CA ARG A 83 -11.24 14.65 9.42
C ARG A 83 -9.88 14.09 9.82
N GLY A 84 -9.11 14.89 10.53
CA GLY A 84 -7.77 14.54 10.96
C GLY A 84 -6.69 14.93 9.98
N GLY A 85 -7.03 15.27 8.73
CA GLY A 85 -6.08 15.74 7.74
C GLY A 85 -6.08 14.94 6.43
N SER A 86 -5.06 15.17 5.63
CA SER A 86 -4.94 14.55 4.33
C SER A 86 -3.64 13.80 4.15
N VAL A 87 -3.65 12.82 3.26
CA VAL A 87 -2.48 12.09 2.78
C VAL A 87 -2.46 12.17 1.27
N ASP A 88 -1.32 12.52 0.69
CA ASP A 88 -1.07 12.48 -0.74
C ASP A 88 0.29 11.84 -0.95
N ALA A 89 0.30 10.64 -1.49
CA ALA A 89 1.51 9.86 -1.63
C ALA A 89 1.64 9.28 -3.03
N THR A 90 2.88 9.09 -3.46
CA THR A 90 3.22 8.35 -4.68
C THR A 90 4.22 7.26 -4.32
N ALA A 91 3.95 6.04 -4.77
CA ALA A 91 4.80 4.89 -4.52
C ALA A 91 5.25 4.26 -5.83
N ASN A 92 6.56 4.06 -5.97
CA ASN A 92 7.14 3.27 -7.05
C ASN A 92 7.46 1.89 -6.52
N ILE A 93 6.91 0.85 -7.15
CA ILE A 93 7.10 -0.53 -6.74
C ILE A 93 7.75 -1.28 -7.89
N ASN A 94 8.94 -1.81 -7.64
CA ASN A 94 9.67 -2.63 -8.59
C ASN A 94 9.70 -4.07 -8.11
N ILE A 95 9.43 -5.00 -9.02
CA ILE A 95 9.38 -6.42 -8.72
C ILE A 95 10.29 -7.14 -9.71
N ALA A 96 11.24 -7.90 -9.18
CA ALA A 96 12.20 -8.65 -9.99
C ALA A 96 12.23 -10.10 -9.53
N ASP A 97 12.32 -11.03 -10.49
CA ASP A 97 12.49 -12.44 -10.15
C ASP A 97 13.86 -12.67 -9.52
N GLU A 98 13.88 -13.50 -8.48
CA GLU A 98 15.09 -13.97 -7.83
C GLU A 98 15.02 -15.50 -7.66
N ALA A 99 16.15 -16.10 -7.36
CA ALA A 99 16.19 -17.53 -7.05
C ALA A 99 15.25 -17.83 -5.87
N GLY A 100 14.23 -18.65 -6.12
CA GLY A 100 13.25 -19.04 -5.12
C GLY A 100 12.09 -18.06 -4.92
N GLY A 101 11.91 -17.08 -5.82
CA GLY A 101 10.77 -16.16 -5.71
C GLY A 101 10.97 -14.84 -6.42
N ALA A 102 10.62 -13.74 -5.75
CA ALA A 102 10.73 -12.39 -6.28
C ALA A 102 11.18 -11.41 -5.20
N LEU A 103 11.89 -10.37 -5.60
CA LEU A 103 12.24 -9.25 -4.73
C LEU A 103 11.41 -8.04 -5.12
N LEU A 104 10.67 -7.51 -4.16
CA LEU A 104 9.96 -6.25 -4.29
C LEU A 104 10.77 -5.15 -3.63
N THR A 105 10.97 -4.05 -4.35
CA THR A 105 11.60 -2.84 -3.83
C THR A 105 10.62 -1.69 -3.99
N TYR A 106 10.40 -0.94 -2.93
CA TYR A 106 9.50 0.22 -3.02
C TYR A 106 10.20 1.49 -2.59
N ASP A 107 9.75 2.60 -3.20
CA ASP A 107 10.17 3.96 -2.89
C ASP A 107 8.92 4.83 -2.94
N ALA A 108 8.60 5.46 -1.83
CA ALA A 108 7.38 6.24 -1.70
C ALA A 108 7.68 7.61 -1.08
N ASN A 109 6.91 8.60 -1.50
CA ASN A 109 6.95 9.94 -0.94
C ASN A 109 5.53 10.35 -0.56
N ALA A 110 5.33 10.72 0.70
CA ALA A 110 4.02 11.09 1.23
C ALA A 110 4.03 12.51 1.78
N GLU A 111 3.01 13.27 1.41
CA GLU A 111 2.71 14.57 1.99
C GLU A 111 1.50 14.44 2.90
N LEU A 112 1.66 14.90 4.14
CA LEU A 112 0.65 14.78 5.18
C LEU A 112 0.24 16.16 5.68
N SER A 113 -1.02 16.32 6.05
CA SER A 113 -1.53 17.55 6.65
C SER A 113 -2.49 17.25 7.80
N GLY A 114 -2.71 18.27 8.67
CA GLY A 114 -3.58 18.14 9.84
C GLY A 114 -2.98 17.28 10.93
N ALA A 115 -3.82 16.61 11.73
CA ALA A 115 -3.37 15.74 12.81
C ALA A 115 -2.53 14.56 12.29
N ILE A 116 -2.81 14.10 11.07
CA ILE A 116 -2.05 13.03 10.42
C ILE A 116 -0.59 13.46 10.19
N ALA A 117 -0.33 14.74 9.94
CA ALA A 117 1.03 15.25 9.74
C ALA A 117 1.88 15.09 11.02
N VAL A 118 1.28 15.29 12.18
CA VAL A 118 1.95 15.05 13.46
C VAL A 118 2.29 13.58 13.62
N ALA A 119 1.34 12.70 13.31
CA ALA A 119 1.55 11.26 13.31
C ALA A 119 2.65 10.85 12.33
N GLY A 120 2.73 11.49 11.18
CA GLY A 120 3.76 11.23 10.17
C GLY A 120 5.17 11.52 10.65
N THR A 121 5.34 12.57 11.46
CA THR A 121 6.64 12.92 12.03
C THR A 121 7.13 11.87 13.05
N VAL A 122 6.21 11.35 13.85
CA VAL A 122 6.51 10.37 14.91
C VAL A 122 6.20 8.95 14.44
N GLY A 123 5.35 8.81 13.43
CA GLY A 123 4.76 7.55 13.00
C GLY A 123 5.45 6.85 11.84
N LYS A 124 6.62 7.31 11.38
CA LYS A 124 7.33 6.64 10.28
C LYS A 124 7.58 5.17 10.57
N PRO A 125 8.06 4.75 11.75
CA PRO A 125 8.19 3.33 12.08
C PRO A 125 6.86 2.59 12.05
N PHE A 126 5.76 3.25 12.43
CA PHE A 126 4.41 2.67 12.37
C PHE A 126 4.00 2.39 10.91
N VAL A 127 4.22 3.35 10.02
CA VAL A 127 3.89 3.19 8.59
C VAL A 127 4.74 2.10 7.95
N THR A 128 6.03 2.07 8.26
CA THR A 128 6.95 1.02 7.77
C THR A 128 6.50 -0.35 8.26
N GLY A 129 6.11 -0.46 9.53
CA GLY A 129 5.59 -1.69 10.09
C GLY A 129 4.30 -2.16 9.42
N ALA A 130 3.40 -1.22 9.10
CA ALA A 130 2.17 -1.53 8.38
C ALA A 130 2.45 -2.04 6.97
N LEU A 131 3.37 -1.43 6.25
CA LEU A 131 3.78 -1.88 4.91
C LEU A 131 4.39 -3.28 4.97
N ASN A 132 5.25 -3.54 5.94
CA ASN A 132 5.83 -4.88 6.13
C ASN A 132 4.74 -5.92 6.40
N SER A 133 3.74 -5.59 7.21
CA SER A 133 2.61 -6.47 7.47
C SER A 133 1.81 -6.77 6.21
N ILE A 134 1.58 -5.76 5.37
CA ILE A 134 0.89 -5.93 4.09
C ILE A 134 1.65 -6.91 3.21
N PHE A 135 2.97 -6.74 3.07
CA PHE A 135 3.80 -7.60 2.24
C PHE A 135 3.88 -9.02 2.79
N GLU A 136 3.99 -9.20 4.11
CA GLU A 136 3.97 -10.52 4.73
C GLU A 136 2.64 -11.24 4.48
N ASN A 137 1.51 -10.51 4.59
CA ASN A 137 0.19 -11.07 4.35
C ASN A 137 0.00 -11.42 2.87
N LEU A 138 0.52 -10.60 1.95
CA LEU A 138 0.54 -10.91 0.53
C LEU A 138 1.31 -12.19 0.26
N ASP A 139 2.48 -12.35 0.85
CA ASP A 139 3.31 -13.55 0.68
C ASP A 139 2.56 -14.80 1.18
N LYS A 140 1.90 -14.71 2.32
CA LYS A 140 1.08 -15.81 2.85
C LYS A 140 -0.09 -16.15 1.92
N ALA A 141 -0.74 -15.14 1.35
CA ALA A 141 -1.86 -15.34 0.42
C ALA A 141 -1.42 -16.02 -0.88
N LEU A 142 -0.16 -15.89 -1.25
CA LEU A 142 0.43 -16.47 -2.46
C LEU A 142 1.12 -17.82 -2.21
N SER A 143 1.18 -18.25 -0.99
CA SER A 143 1.83 -19.52 -0.60
C SER A 143 0.93 -20.73 -0.83
#